data_10c46d995fdc90ffd146a841adacd4c5
#
_entry.id   10c46d995fdc90ffd146a841adacd4c5
#
_cell.length_a   1.000
_cell.length_b   1.000
_cell.length_c   1.000
_cell.angle_alpha   90.00
_cell.angle_beta   90.00
_cell.angle_gamma   90.00
#
_symmetry.space_group_name_H-M   'P 1'
#
loop_
_entity.id
_entity.type
_entity.pdbx_description
1 polymer ?
#
loop_
_entity_poly.entity_id
_entity_poly.type
_entity_poly.pdbx_seq_one_letter_code
_entity_poly.pdbx_strand_id
1 'polypeptide(L)'
;MLMLQIQRIYFGTCTAVLSVRCSAQTVKFHLCDTGDPGPQGDKGEPGDTGDIGPPGAQGDTGPPGTQGVKGDKGEKGEPAPAPQKAVFSVARSNPLLGRNESHQRITFDKVFANFANDFSPDEGLFRCRVAGMYYFVYTVQSYFEKYMGVQLMRGEESQVTLYANAVPRRIMQSQSVVLELKRGETVWLRLHRGERFAIYGNIDRQITFNGFLLYPEE
;
A
#
# COMPACT_ATOMS: atom_id res chain seq x y z
N MET A 1 -6.71 27.36 3.81
CA MET A 1 -7.56 26.50 4.63
C MET A 1 -7.82 25.23 3.82
N LEU A 2 -7.04 24.20 4.06
CA LEU A 2 -7.17 22.92 3.34
C LEU A 2 -8.19 22.10 4.11
N MET A 3 -9.37 21.91 3.53
CA MET A 3 -10.33 20.94 4.07
C MET A 3 -9.97 19.54 3.56
N LEU A 4 -9.51 18.71 4.46
CA LEU A 4 -9.44 17.26 4.24
C LEU A 4 -10.85 16.72 4.43
N GLN A 5 -11.57 16.44 3.35
CA GLN A 5 -12.84 15.73 3.45
C GLN A 5 -12.57 14.23 3.27
N ILE A 6 -12.62 13.51 4.39
CA ILE A 6 -12.74 12.05 4.38
C ILE A 6 -14.21 11.73 4.16
N GLN A 7 -14.58 11.32 2.95
CA GLN A 7 -15.92 10.84 2.68
C GLN A 7 -15.98 9.31 2.84
N ARG A 8 -16.79 8.92 3.81
CA ARG A 8 -17.47 7.64 4.10
C ARG A 8 -16.78 6.35 3.63
N ILE A 9 -16.39 5.59 4.64
CA ILE A 9 -16.10 4.16 4.54
C ILE A 9 -17.44 3.41 4.52
N TYR A 10 -17.75 2.74 3.42
CA TYR A 10 -18.83 1.75 3.38
C TYR A 10 -18.22 0.36 3.56
N PHE A 11 -18.59 -0.29 4.65
CA PHE A 11 -18.33 -1.70 4.86
C PHE A 11 -19.45 -2.51 4.18
N GLY A 12 -19.16 -3.05 3.02
CA GLY A 12 -20.02 -3.96 2.29
C GLY A 12 -19.39 -4.19 0.92
N THR A 13 -18.66 -5.31 0.73
CA THR A 13 -17.89 -5.62 -0.47
C THR A 13 -16.84 -4.57 -0.80
N CYS A 14 -15.74 -4.70 -0.16
CA CYS A 14 -14.40 -4.10 -0.28
C CYS A 14 -14.17 -3.09 -1.43
N THR A 15 -14.60 -1.84 -1.27
CA THR A 15 -14.16 -0.73 -2.11
C THR A 15 -13.81 0.46 -1.20
N ALA A 16 -12.58 0.49 -0.69
CA ALA A 16 -12.09 1.69 -0.02
C ALA A 16 -11.42 2.58 -1.08
N VAL A 17 -12.05 3.71 -1.39
CA VAL A 17 -11.49 4.73 -2.27
C VAL A 17 -10.94 5.87 -1.40
N LEU A 18 -9.64 6.01 -1.34
CA LEU A 18 -9.01 7.17 -0.72
C LEU A 18 -8.89 8.28 -1.77
N SER A 19 -9.60 9.38 -1.58
CA SER A 19 -9.50 10.56 -2.43
C SER A 19 -8.73 11.65 -1.71
N VAL A 20 -7.59 12.05 -2.23
CA VAL A 20 -6.81 13.18 -1.73
C VAL A 20 -6.94 14.33 -2.72
N ARG A 21 -7.53 15.44 -2.29
CA ARG A 21 -7.58 16.68 -3.07
C ARG A 21 -6.44 17.61 -2.66
N CYS A 22 -5.56 17.89 -3.58
CA CYS A 22 -4.59 18.97 -3.47
C CYS A 22 -4.82 19.91 -4.66
N SER A 23 -5.18 21.17 -4.38
CA SER A 23 -5.31 22.31 -5.31
C SER A 23 -5.54 21.96 -6.79
N ALA A 24 -6.74 21.48 -7.15
CA ALA A 24 -7.23 21.21 -8.51
C ALA A 24 -7.08 19.78 -9.07
N GLN A 25 -6.46 18.85 -8.40
CA GLN A 25 -6.43 17.45 -8.84
C GLN A 25 -6.94 16.51 -7.76
N THR A 26 -7.81 15.58 -8.16
CA THR A 26 -8.31 14.50 -7.28
C THR A 26 -7.62 13.21 -7.69
N VAL A 27 -6.84 12.62 -6.79
CA VAL A 27 -6.25 11.30 -6.99
C VAL A 27 -7.10 10.29 -6.21
N LYS A 28 -7.63 9.30 -6.91
CA LYS A 28 -8.41 8.21 -6.32
C LYS A 28 -7.53 6.97 -6.27
N PHE A 29 -7.38 6.42 -5.08
CA PHE A 29 -6.69 5.15 -4.86
C PHE A 29 -7.71 4.08 -4.54
N HIS A 30 -7.67 2.96 -5.26
CA HIS A 30 -8.43 1.76 -4.92
C HIS A 30 -7.53 0.88 -4.04
N LEU A 31 -7.90 0.73 -2.79
CA LEU A 31 -7.09 0.03 -1.78
C LEU A 31 -7.38 -1.48 -1.68
N CYS A 32 -8.35 -1.96 -2.45
CA CYS A 32 -8.69 -3.39 -2.46
C CYS A 32 -8.91 -3.83 -3.90
N ASP A 33 -7.97 -4.60 -4.40
CA ASP A 33 -8.22 -5.51 -5.51
C ASP A 33 -8.36 -6.91 -4.91
N THR A 34 -9.58 -7.38 -4.78
CA THR A 34 -9.83 -8.80 -4.60
C THR A 34 -9.75 -9.38 -5.99
N GLY A 35 -8.65 -10.03 -6.31
CA GLY A 35 -8.50 -10.73 -7.58
C GLY A 35 -9.80 -11.47 -7.94
N ASP A 36 -10.18 -11.40 -9.22
CA ASP A 36 -11.36 -12.08 -9.72
C ASP A 36 -11.31 -13.57 -9.37
N PRO A 37 -12.44 -14.20 -9.07
CA PRO A 37 -12.51 -15.65 -8.94
C PRO A 37 -11.90 -16.29 -10.18
N GLY A 38 -11.01 -17.25 -9.99
CA GLY A 38 -10.42 -17.99 -11.09
C GLY A 38 -11.49 -18.50 -12.07
N PRO A 39 -11.17 -18.61 -13.37
CA PRO A 39 -12.12 -19.09 -14.37
C PRO A 39 -12.64 -20.46 -13.99
N GLN A 40 -13.91 -20.67 -14.26
CA GLN A 40 -14.55 -21.98 -14.06
C GLN A 40 -13.78 -23.03 -14.90
N GLY A 41 -13.41 -24.14 -14.28
CA GLY A 41 -12.74 -25.25 -14.96
C GLY A 41 -13.53 -25.73 -16.18
N ASP A 42 -12.81 -26.12 -17.20
CA ASP A 42 -13.41 -26.63 -18.46
C ASP A 42 -14.29 -27.85 -18.19
N LYS A 43 -15.36 -27.93 -18.98
CA LYS A 43 -16.26 -29.09 -18.93
C LYS A 43 -15.48 -30.33 -19.36
N GLY A 44 -15.49 -31.38 -18.52
CA GLY A 44 -14.88 -32.66 -18.85
C GLY A 44 -15.35 -33.19 -20.22
N GLU A 45 -14.42 -33.78 -20.96
CA GLU A 45 -14.73 -34.38 -22.25
C GLU A 45 -15.78 -35.49 -22.14
N PRO A 46 -16.64 -35.65 -23.14
CA PRO A 46 -17.58 -36.79 -23.18
C PRO A 46 -16.79 -38.11 -23.15
N GLY A 47 -17.24 -39.07 -22.38
CA GLY A 47 -16.64 -40.41 -22.35
C GLY A 47 -16.72 -41.09 -23.74
N ASP A 48 -15.71 -41.88 -24.05
CA ASP A 48 -15.62 -42.62 -25.32
C ASP A 48 -16.83 -43.51 -25.54
N THR A 49 -17.25 -43.57 -26.80
CA THR A 49 -18.34 -44.46 -27.23
C THR A 49 -17.84 -45.90 -27.14
N GLY A 50 -18.53 -46.76 -26.37
CA GLY A 50 -18.17 -48.16 -26.26
C GLY A 50 -18.22 -48.90 -27.57
N ASP A 51 -17.32 -49.87 -27.74
CA ASP A 51 -17.20 -50.71 -28.97
C ASP A 51 -18.51 -51.46 -29.28
N ILE A 52 -18.81 -51.53 -30.56
CA ILE A 52 -19.95 -52.31 -31.04
C ILE A 52 -19.67 -53.79 -30.85
N GLY A 53 -20.50 -54.45 -30.07
CA GLY A 53 -20.42 -55.91 -29.89
C GLY A 53 -20.67 -56.69 -31.16
N PRO A 54 -20.10 -57.91 -31.31
CA PRO A 54 -20.29 -58.76 -32.51
C PRO A 54 -21.77 -59.09 -32.70
N PRO A 55 -22.23 -59.23 -33.99
CA PRO A 55 -23.61 -59.54 -34.28
C PRO A 55 -23.99 -60.92 -33.69
N GLY A 56 -24.87 -60.91 -32.71
CA GLY A 56 -25.50 -62.12 -32.20
C GLY A 56 -26.57 -62.59 -33.14
N ALA A 57 -26.83 -63.89 -33.13
CA ALA A 57 -27.97 -64.50 -33.83
C ALA A 57 -29.22 -63.71 -33.43
N GLN A 58 -30.07 -63.39 -34.45
CA GLN A 58 -31.22 -62.51 -34.41
C GLN A 58 -32.12 -62.85 -33.20
N GLY A 59 -31.93 -62.10 -32.13
CA GLY A 59 -32.74 -62.12 -30.91
C GLY A 59 -33.42 -60.74 -30.79
N ASP A 60 -34.48 -60.69 -30.03
CA ASP A 60 -35.25 -59.47 -29.78
C ASP A 60 -34.35 -58.30 -29.35
N THR A 61 -34.70 -57.12 -29.84
CA THR A 61 -33.98 -55.89 -29.55
C THR A 61 -33.90 -55.66 -28.01
N GLY A 62 -32.71 -55.83 -27.45
CA GLY A 62 -32.47 -55.58 -26.02
C GLY A 62 -32.81 -54.14 -25.65
N PRO A 63 -33.16 -53.89 -24.38
CA PRO A 63 -33.46 -52.54 -23.88
C PRO A 63 -32.25 -51.64 -24.06
N PRO A 64 -32.45 -50.34 -24.33
CA PRO A 64 -31.37 -49.38 -24.46
C PRO A 64 -30.43 -49.43 -23.25
N GLY A 65 -29.14 -49.36 -23.53
CA GLY A 65 -28.11 -49.29 -22.45
C GLY A 65 -28.39 -48.15 -21.48
N THR A 66 -28.09 -48.35 -20.21
CA THR A 66 -28.22 -47.30 -19.19
C THR A 66 -27.29 -46.15 -19.51
N GLN A 67 -27.85 -44.93 -19.41
CA GLN A 67 -27.09 -43.71 -19.64
C GLN A 67 -25.84 -43.70 -18.74
N GLY A 68 -24.67 -43.40 -19.27
CA GLY A 68 -23.42 -43.26 -18.51
C GLY A 68 -23.57 -42.27 -17.36
N VAL A 69 -22.91 -42.54 -16.26
CA VAL A 69 -22.89 -41.63 -15.11
C VAL A 69 -22.28 -40.29 -15.50
N LYS A 70 -22.88 -39.21 -15.04
CA LYS A 70 -22.36 -37.85 -15.24
C LYS A 70 -20.95 -37.78 -14.65
N GLY A 71 -19.97 -37.29 -15.39
CA GLY A 71 -18.62 -37.05 -14.89
C GLY A 71 -18.61 -36.17 -13.63
N ASP A 72 -17.67 -36.42 -12.76
CA ASP A 72 -17.51 -35.68 -11.52
C ASP A 72 -17.22 -34.20 -11.82
N LYS A 73 -17.70 -33.32 -10.93
CA LYS A 73 -17.40 -31.89 -11.00
C LYS A 73 -15.90 -31.70 -10.81
N GLY A 74 -15.25 -30.93 -11.70
CA GLY A 74 -13.85 -30.57 -11.54
C GLY A 74 -13.55 -30.01 -10.15
N GLU A 75 -12.36 -30.28 -9.66
CA GLU A 75 -11.90 -29.77 -8.37
C GLU A 75 -11.90 -28.24 -8.34
N LYS A 76 -12.17 -27.68 -7.15
CA LYS A 76 -12.11 -26.23 -6.95
C LYS A 76 -10.66 -25.77 -7.12
N GLY A 77 -10.42 -24.75 -7.94
CA GLY A 77 -9.09 -24.15 -8.09
C GLY A 77 -8.49 -23.75 -6.75
N GLU A 78 -7.18 -23.77 -6.67
CA GLU A 78 -6.46 -23.34 -5.46
C GLU A 78 -6.78 -21.88 -5.13
N PRO A 79 -6.87 -21.53 -3.83
CA PRO A 79 -7.06 -20.15 -3.42
C PRO A 79 -5.92 -19.27 -3.93
N ALA A 80 -6.22 -18.10 -4.45
CA ALA A 80 -5.20 -17.11 -4.80
C ALA A 80 -4.31 -16.81 -3.57
N PRO A 81 -3.00 -16.60 -3.74
CA PRO A 81 -2.12 -16.24 -2.64
C PRO A 81 -2.63 -14.98 -1.94
N ALA A 82 -2.53 -14.96 -0.62
CA ALA A 82 -2.97 -13.82 0.16
C ALA A 82 -2.27 -12.53 -0.30
N PRO A 83 -3.02 -11.42 -0.49
CA PRO A 83 -2.43 -10.18 -0.97
C PRO A 83 -1.34 -9.69 0.00
N GLN A 84 -0.17 -9.38 -0.55
CA GLN A 84 0.92 -8.81 0.22
C GLN A 84 0.58 -7.37 0.60
N LYS A 85 0.74 -7.03 1.88
CA LYS A 85 0.37 -5.72 2.42
C LYS A 85 1.54 -5.12 3.17
N ALA A 86 1.75 -3.81 3.00
CA ALA A 86 2.64 -3.01 3.83
C ALA A 86 2.02 -1.62 3.97
N VAL A 87 1.85 -1.17 5.21
CA VAL A 87 1.31 0.16 5.52
C VAL A 87 1.83 0.63 6.86
N PHE A 88 2.19 1.90 6.93
CA PHE A 88 2.43 2.58 8.18
C PHE A 88 1.87 4.01 8.15
N SER A 89 1.52 4.50 9.33
CA SER A 89 1.10 5.87 9.57
C SER A 89 1.57 6.27 10.96
N VAL A 90 2.41 7.31 11.01
CA VAL A 90 3.05 7.76 12.25
C VAL A 90 3.01 9.28 12.35
N ALA A 91 3.11 9.78 13.58
CA ALA A 91 3.19 11.20 13.85
C ALA A 91 4.24 11.51 14.94
N ARG A 92 4.68 12.76 14.93
CA ARG A 92 5.57 13.33 15.94
C ARG A 92 4.87 14.48 16.65
N SER A 93 4.87 14.44 17.97
CA SER A 93 4.21 15.44 18.84
C SER A 93 5.15 16.51 19.37
N ASN A 94 6.45 16.43 19.08
CA ASN A 94 7.44 17.36 19.61
C ASN A 94 8.18 18.07 18.47
N PRO A 95 8.60 19.33 18.66
CA PRO A 95 9.41 20.03 17.69
C PRO A 95 10.77 19.34 17.50
N LEU A 96 11.38 19.57 16.35
CA LEU A 96 12.76 19.17 16.09
C LEU A 96 13.54 20.37 15.60
N LEU A 97 14.62 20.70 16.31
CA LEU A 97 15.53 21.80 15.97
C LEU A 97 16.76 21.23 15.28
N GLY A 98 17.16 21.84 14.19
CA GLY A 98 18.37 21.45 13.47
C GLY A 98 19.63 21.69 14.29
N ARG A 99 20.69 20.92 14.03
CA ARG A 99 22.01 21.02 14.65
C ARG A 99 23.05 21.35 13.59
N ASN A 100 24.08 22.10 13.95
CA ASN A 100 25.10 22.53 12.99
C ASN A 100 25.97 21.37 12.48
N GLU A 101 26.19 20.37 13.29
CA GLU A 101 27.18 19.32 13.02
C GLU A 101 26.66 18.20 12.11
N SER A 102 25.36 17.93 12.14
CA SER A 102 24.79 16.77 11.43
C SER A 102 23.35 16.97 10.99
N HIS A 103 22.99 16.27 9.92
CA HIS A 103 21.59 16.02 9.60
C HIS A 103 20.94 15.17 10.69
N GLN A 104 19.66 15.42 10.95
CA GLN A 104 18.93 14.67 11.96
C GLN A 104 17.85 13.82 11.30
N ARG A 105 17.81 12.55 11.67
CA ARG A 105 16.67 11.68 11.33
C ARG A 105 15.46 12.10 12.16
N ILE A 106 14.30 12.14 11.51
CA ILE A 106 13.05 12.47 12.18
C ILE A 106 12.47 11.18 12.76
N THR A 107 12.31 11.13 14.07
CA THR A 107 11.69 10.03 14.81
C THR A 107 10.25 10.38 15.16
N PHE A 108 9.45 9.37 15.52
CA PHE A 108 8.02 9.52 15.73
C PHE A 108 7.61 8.90 17.07
N ASP A 109 6.68 9.55 17.76
CA ASP A 109 6.22 9.14 19.10
C ASP A 109 4.77 8.64 19.10
N LYS A 110 4.11 8.68 17.95
CA LYS A 110 2.74 8.18 17.79
C LYS A 110 2.63 7.29 16.56
N VAL A 111 2.09 6.11 16.76
CA VAL A 111 1.76 5.15 15.70
C VAL A 111 0.25 5.08 15.55
N PHE A 112 -0.26 5.32 14.34
CA PHE A 112 -1.66 5.12 13.99
C PHE A 112 -1.87 3.75 13.32
N ALA A 113 -0.92 3.35 12.48
CA ALA A 113 -0.89 2.06 11.82
C ALA A 113 0.56 1.65 11.57
N ASN A 114 0.87 0.37 11.71
CA ASN A 114 2.17 -0.21 11.40
C ASN A 114 2.00 -1.71 11.15
N PHE A 115 1.60 -2.05 9.93
CA PHE A 115 1.37 -3.44 9.56
C PHE A 115 2.71 -4.18 9.46
N ALA A 116 2.77 -5.37 10.04
CA ALA A 116 3.97 -6.22 10.09
C ALA A 116 5.22 -5.56 10.72
N ASN A 117 5.07 -4.42 11.41
CA ASN A 117 6.16 -3.66 12.02
C ASN A 117 7.26 -3.26 11.04
N ASP A 118 6.89 -2.98 9.79
CA ASP A 118 7.83 -2.56 8.75
C ASP A 118 8.42 -1.15 9.00
N PHE A 119 7.85 -0.38 9.93
CA PHE A 119 8.35 0.92 10.36
C PHE A 119 8.82 0.89 11.83
N SER A 120 10.04 1.39 12.10
CA SER A 120 10.57 1.61 13.44
C SER A 120 10.38 3.08 13.85
N PRO A 121 9.44 3.44 14.75
CA PRO A 121 9.18 4.82 15.12
C PRO A 121 10.37 5.48 15.83
N ASP A 122 11.07 4.77 16.70
CA ASP A 122 12.22 5.24 17.48
C ASP A 122 13.43 5.51 16.59
N GLU A 123 13.60 4.72 15.53
CA GLU A 123 14.62 4.95 14.51
C GLU A 123 14.12 5.91 13.41
N GLY A 124 12.81 6.13 13.28
CA GLY A 124 12.21 6.90 12.19
C GLY A 124 12.43 6.26 10.82
N LEU A 125 12.43 4.93 10.75
CA LEU A 125 12.90 4.16 9.59
C LEU A 125 11.85 3.15 9.13
N PHE A 126 11.46 3.24 7.86
CA PHE A 126 10.74 2.18 7.15
C PHE A 126 11.75 1.21 6.53
N ARG A 127 11.49 -0.08 6.64
CA ARG A 127 12.27 -1.15 5.99
C ARG A 127 11.35 -1.95 5.06
N CYS A 128 11.66 -1.93 3.77
CA CYS A 128 10.89 -2.64 2.76
C CYS A 128 10.98 -4.16 2.96
N ARG A 129 9.89 -4.80 3.33
CA ARG A 129 9.76 -6.26 3.46
C ARG A 129 9.24 -6.90 2.17
N VAL A 130 8.35 -6.20 1.49
CA VAL A 130 7.70 -6.62 0.24
C VAL A 130 8.19 -5.71 -0.88
N ALA A 131 8.92 -6.27 -1.86
CA ALA A 131 9.34 -5.49 -3.02
C ALA A 131 8.13 -5.01 -3.83
N GLY A 132 8.23 -3.81 -4.41
CA GLY A 132 7.13 -3.24 -5.21
C GLY A 132 7.07 -1.72 -5.20
N MET A 133 5.95 -1.20 -5.71
CA MET A 133 5.69 0.24 -5.80
C MET A 133 5.04 0.74 -4.52
N TYR A 134 5.65 1.75 -3.91
CA TYR A 134 5.19 2.36 -2.67
C TYR A 134 4.82 3.83 -2.86
N TYR A 135 3.77 4.26 -2.21
CA TYR A 135 3.44 5.68 -2.06
C TYR A 135 3.83 6.15 -0.67
N PHE A 136 4.59 7.23 -0.62
CA PHE A 136 4.96 7.92 0.61
C PHE A 136 4.42 9.34 0.59
N VAL A 137 3.94 9.79 1.74
CA VAL A 137 3.53 11.19 1.95
C VAL A 137 3.91 11.62 3.35
N TYR A 138 4.48 12.79 3.46
CA TYR A 138 4.76 13.41 4.73
C TYR A 138 4.26 14.86 4.78
N THR A 139 3.81 15.25 5.95
CA THR A 139 3.35 16.62 6.24
C THR A 139 4.18 17.16 7.38
N VAL A 140 4.64 18.38 7.25
CA VAL A 140 5.41 19.06 8.29
C VAL A 140 4.93 20.51 8.44
N GLN A 141 5.06 21.03 9.64
CA GLN A 141 4.79 22.44 9.94
C GLN A 141 6.10 23.17 10.23
N SER A 142 6.26 24.38 9.68
CA SER A 142 7.42 25.21 9.94
C SER A 142 7.44 25.68 11.40
N TYR A 143 8.64 25.79 11.94
CA TYR A 143 8.85 26.51 13.19
C TYR A 143 8.90 28.02 12.93
N PHE A 144 8.41 28.83 13.89
CA PHE A 144 8.39 30.27 13.77
C PHE A 144 9.80 30.82 13.48
N GLU A 145 9.94 31.65 12.43
CA GLU A 145 11.20 32.27 12.00
C GLU A 145 12.36 31.30 11.72
N LYS A 146 12.05 30.04 11.42
CA LYS A 146 13.03 29.04 11.01
C LYS A 146 12.73 28.53 9.61
N TYR A 147 13.79 28.15 8.91
CA TYR A 147 13.66 27.42 7.64
C TYR A 147 13.11 26.02 7.88
N MET A 148 12.30 25.55 6.99
CA MET A 148 11.86 24.18 6.95
C MET A 148 12.58 23.47 5.79
N GLY A 149 13.33 22.43 6.10
CA GLY A 149 14.06 21.65 5.10
C GLY A 149 14.00 20.18 5.47
N VAL A 150 13.07 19.44 4.88
CA VAL A 150 12.87 18.00 5.14
C VAL A 150 13.01 17.22 3.86
N GLN A 151 13.87 16.21 3.88
CA GLN A 151 14.13 15.32 2.77
C GLN A 151 13.60 13.93 3.06
N LEU A 152 12.96 13.33 2.09
CA LEU A 152 12.68 11.90 2.08
C LEU A 152 13.89 11.18 1.47
N MET A 153 14.43 10.25 2.22
CA MET A 153 15.63 9.48 1.90
C MET A 153 15.26 8.04 1.54
N ARG A 154 15.91 7.51 0.49
CA ARG A 154 15.98 6.07 0.20
C ARG A 154 17.42 5.63 0.46
N GLY A 155 17.63 4.84 1.50
CA GLY A 155 18.99 4.62 2.00
C GLY A 155 19.66 5.95 2.33
N GLU A 156 20.76 6.26 1.68
CA GLU A 156 21.51 7.53 1.86
C GLU A 156 21.19 8.57 0.77
N GLU A 157 20.37 8.24 -0.21
CA GLU A 157 20.03 9.11 -1.32
C GLU A 157 18.75 9.90 -1.07
N SER A 158 18.79 11.22 -1.32
CA SER A 158 17.62 12.10 -1.21
C SER A 158 16.73 11.96 -2.44
N GLN A 159 15.47 11.65 -2.25
CA GLN A 159 14.52 11.47 -3.34
C GLN A 159 13.72 12.76 -3.61
N VAL A 160 13.13 13.32 -2.57
CA VAL A 160 12.37 14.58 -2.64
C VAL A 160 12.65 15.44 -1.43
N THR A 161 12.61 16.75 -1.64
CA THR A 161 12.83 17.75 -0.59
C THR A 161 11.63 18.68 -0.47
N LEU A 162 11.16 18.86 0.74
CA LEU A 162 10.23 19.91 1.09
C LEU A 162 11.01 21.04 1.75
N TYR A 163 10.93 22.23 1.16
CA TYR A 163 11.67 23.40 1.63
C TYR A 163 10.77 24.61 1.73
N ALA A 164 10.92 25.39 2.81
CA ALA A 164 10.30 26.66 2.96
C ALA A 164 11.24 27.67 3.65
N ASN A 165 11.15 28.92 3.24
CA ASN A 165 11.88 30.04 3.86
C ASN A 165 11.38 30.30 5.28
N ALA A 166 12.23 30.91 6.07
CA ALA A 166 11.88 31.42 7.38
C ALA A 166 10.85 32.56 7.23
N VAL A 167 9.70 32.41 7.87
CA VAL A 167 8.63 33.40 7.86
C VAL A 167 8.08 33.58 9.28
N PRO A 168 7.56 34.78 9.64
CA PRO A 168 7.01 35.03 10.97
C PRO A 168 5.60 34.44 11.13
N ARG A 169 5.39 33.25 10.60
CA ARG A 169 4.16 32.48 10.76
C ARG A 169 4.45 30.99 10.57
N ARG A 170 3.59 30.16 11.13
CA ARG A 170 3.65 28.72 10.87
C ARG A 170 2.92 28.38 9.57
N ILE A 171 3.56 27.66 8.71
CA ILE A 171 2.99 27.11 7.48
C ILE A 171 3.07 25.59 7.53
N MET A 172 2.03 24.93 7.05
CA MET A 172 1.99 23.47 6.93
C MET A 172 2.13 23.11 5.46
N GLN A 173 3.01 22.18 5.16
CA GLN A 173 3.25 21.69 3.81
C GLN A 173 3.34 20.19 3.79
N SER A 174 2.96 19.62 2.66
CA SER A 174 3.02 18.18 2.40
C SER A 174 3.80 17.91 1.13
N GLN A 175 4.53 16.82 1.11
CA GLN A 175 5.21 16.30 -0.07
C GLN A 175 4.96 14.81 -0.18
N SER A 176 4.82 14.33 -1.41
CA SER A 176 4.61 12.91 -1.68
C SER A 176 5.46 12.43 -2.85
N VAL A 177 5.69 11.12 -2.89
CA VAL A 177 6.44 10.46 -3.96
C VAL A 177 6.00 9.00 -4.08
N VAL A 178 6.08 8.47 -5.29
CA VAL A 178 5.98 7.04 -5.55
C VAL A 178 7.38 6.52 -5.81
N LEU A 179 7.77 5.45 -5.12
CA LEU A 179 9.09 4.81 -5.26
C LEU A 179 8.92 3.31 -5.48
N GLU A 180 9.69 2.78 -6.41
CA GLU A 180 9.92 1.35 -6.50
C GLU A 180 10.97 0.94 -5.48
N LEU A 181 10.65 -0.01 -4.60
CA LEU A 181 11.54 -0.47 -3.55
C LEU A 181 11.80 -1.97 -3.65
N LYS A 182 13.06 -2.34 -3.48
CA LYS A 182 13.50 -3.72 -3.31
C LYS A 182 13.46 -4.13 -1.85
N ARG A 183 13.34 -5.43 -1.61
CA ARG A 183 13.36 -5.97 -0.24
C ARG A 183 14.65 -5.57 0.48
N GLY A 184 14.52 -5.07 1.71
CA GLY A 184 15.61 -4.60 2.56
C GLY A 184 15.94 -3.11 2.42
N GLU A 185 15.48 -2.43 1.37
CA GLU A 185 15.68 -1.00 1.23
C GLU A 185 14.94 -0.23 2.31
N THR A 186 15.46 0.95 2.62
CA THR A 186 14.98 1.77 3.74
C THR A 186 14.53 3.14 3.27
N VAL A 187 13.45 3.65 3.87
CA VAL A 187 12.94 5.00 3.63
C VAL A 187 12.75 5.73 4.97
N TRP A 188 13.19 6.97 5.03
CA TRP A 188 13.16 7.78 6.25
C TRP A 188 13.17 9.28 5.93
N LEU A 189 12.86 10.09 6.93
CA LEU A 189 12.88 11.54 6.80
C LEU A 189 14.09 12.15 7.49
N ARG A 190 14.69 13.15 6.84
CA ARG A 190 15.86 13.86 7.30
C ARG A 190 15.58 15.36 7.39
N LEU A 191 15.83 15.96 8.58
CA LEU A 191 15.90 17.40 8.74
C LEU A 191 17.28 17.90 8.30
N HIS A 192 17.32 18.99 7.53
CA HIS A 192 18.58 19.63 7.12
C HIS A 192 19.42 20.05 8.34
N ARG A 193 20.74 19.97 8.17
CA ARG A 193 21.69 20.46 9.17
C ARG A 193 21.65 21.98 9.28
N GLY A 194 21.92 22.48 10.46
CA GLY A 194 22.03 23.90 10.78
C GLY A 194 20.91 24.38 11.69
N GLU A 195 21.23 25.19 12.68
CA GLU A 195 20.30 25.72 13.68
C GLU A 195 19.22 26.63 13.08
N ARG A 196 19.38 27.07 11.84
CA ARG A 196 18.36 27.81 11.09
C ARG A 196 17.18 26.93 10.68
N PHE A 197 17.34 25.60 10.65
CA PHE A 197 16.29 24.67 10.28
C PHE A 197 15.56 24.16 11.52
N ALA A 198 14.23 24.09 11.43
CA ALA A 198 13.42 23.48 12.45
C ALA A 198 12.06 23.09 11.88
N ILE A 199 11.43 22.09 12.49
CA ILE A 199 10.04 21.72 12.26
C ILE A 199 9.29 21.78 13.59
N TYR A 200 8.03 22.23 13.53
CA TYR A 200 7.17 22.37 14.67
C TYR A 200 6.26 21.15 14.82
N GLY A 201 6.23 20.60 16.02
CA GLY A 201 5.27 19.58 16.43
C GLY A 201 4.70 19.90 17.79
N ASN A 202 3.47 19.51 18.02
CA ASN A 202 2.77 19.61 19.29
C ASN A 202 1.81 18.41 19.45
N ILE A 203 0.98 18.44 20.48
CA ILE A 203 -0.02 17.41 20.75
C ILE A 203 -1.01 17.19 19.59
N ASP A 204 -1.20 18.18 18.69
CA ASP A 204 -2.06 18.06 17.51
C ASP A 204 -1.41 17.26 16.36
N ARG A 205 -0.16 16.80 16.56
CA ARG A 205 0.55 15.87 15.66
C ARG A 205 0.65 16.38 14.22
N GLN A 206 1.13 17.60 14.05
CA GLN A 206 1.24 18.26 12.74
C GLN A 206 2.38 17.73 11.86
N ILE A 207 3.27 16.91 12.43
CA ILE A 207 4.30 16.20 11.68
C ILE A 207 3.83 14.76 11.50
N THR A 208 3.55 14.38 10.27
CA THR A 208 3.11 13.01 9.94
C THR A 208 3.94 12.40 8.82
N PHE A 209 4.09 11.09 8.87
CA PHE A 209 4.71 10.32 7.80
C PHE A 209 3.91 9.04 7.57
N ASN A 210 3.55 8.81 6.32
CA ASN A 210 2.73 7.68 5.92
C ASN A 210 3.35 7.01 4.72
N GLY A 211 3.23 5.70 4.65
CA GLY A 211 3.65 4.92 3.50
C GLY A 211 2.80 3.66 3.35
N PHE A 212 2.54 3.29 2.12
CA PHE A 212 1.83 2.05 1.83
C PHE A 212 2.21 1.48 0.46
N LEU A 213 2.15 0.17 0.38
CA LEU A 213 2.35 -0.58 -0.84
C LEU A 213 1.17 -0.34 -1.79
N LEU A 214 1.46 0.08 -3.02
CA LEU A 214 0.49 0.19 -4.10
C LEU A 214 0.35 -1.15 -4.82
N TYR A 215 1.48 -1.66 -5.29
CA TYR A 215 1.56 -2.90 -6.05
C TYR A 215 2.80 -3.68 -5.61
N PRO A 216 2.70 -4.96 -5.24
CA PRO A 216 3.87 -5.80 -5.05
C PRO A 216 4.58 -6.06 -6.38
N GLU A 217 5.87 -6.32 -6.35
CA GLU A 217 6.63 -6.87 -7.47
C GLU A 217 6.15 -8.33 -7.68
N GLU A 218 5.91 -8.71 -8.95
CA GLU A 218 5.47 -10.05 -9.35
C GLU A 218 6.61 -11.08 -9.27
#